data_bbc2bfc0cd9173266a927f5dd6c3a65c
#
_entry.id   bbc2bfc0cd9173266a927f5dd6c3a65c
#
_cell.length_a   1.000
_cell.length_b   1.000
_cell.length_c   1.000
_cell.angle_alpha   90.00
_cell.angle_beta   90.00
_cell.angle_gamma   90.00
#
_symmetry.space_group_name_H-M   'P 1'
#
loop_
_entity.id
_entity.type
_entity.pdbx_description
1 polymer ?
#
loop_
_entity_poly.entity_id
_entity_poly.type
_entity_poly.pdbx_seq_one_letter_code
_entity_poly.pdbx_strand_id
1 'polypeptide(L)'
;MRLYSIYDSKAEQFSPPQVYHNDMLALRAFEGIVNDDKMLIKKYPEDFSLYYVGNLGDSDGRYYVENCDEPRIPIMVGRAIEYVQTVDNNSTK
;
A
#
# COMPACT_ATOMS: atom_id res chain seq x y z
N MET A 1 11.23 4.56 9.83
CA MET A 1 10.29 4.57 8.69
C MET A 1 9.45 3.31 8.70
N ARG A 2 8.25 3.43 8.22
CA ARG A 2 7.34 2.28 8.16
C ARG A 2 7.42 1.63 6.78
N LEU A 3 7.33 0.31 6.75
CA LEU A 3 7.36 -0.46 5.51
C LEU A 3 5.95 -0.89 5.14
N TYR A 4 5.61 -0.72 3.87
CA TYR A 4 4.29 -1.09 3.35
C TYR A 4 4.46 -1.96 2.10
N SER A 5 3.51 -2.86 1.91
CA SER A 5 3.51 -3.74 0.76
C SER A 5 2.08 -3.91 0.25
N ILE A 6 1.94 -4.08 -1.06
CA ILE A 6 0.64 -4.32 -1.67
C ILE A 6 0.46 -5.82 -1.81
N TYR A 7 -0.63 -6.33 -1.28
CA TYR A 7 -0.96 -7.75 -1.38
C TYR A 7 -1.92 -7.98 -2.53
N ASP A 8 -1.59 -8.93 -3.39
CA ASP A 8 -2.44 -9.38 -4.49
C ASP A 8 -3.05 -10.72 -4.08
N SER A 9 -4.35 -10.72 -3.79
CA SER A 9 -5.01 -11.92 -3.28
C SER A 9 -5.13 -13.02 -4.32
N LYS A 10 -5.14 -12.68 -5.60
CA LYS A 10 -5.21 -13.69 -6.65
C LYS A 10 -3.88 -14.39 -6.84
N ALA A 11 -2.79 -13.64 -6.81
CA ALA A 11 -1.45 -14.22 -6.91
C ALA A 11 -0.95 -14.73 -5.57
N GLU A 12 -1.60 -14.33 -4.47
CA GLU A 12 -1.19 -14.69 -3.10
C GLU A 12 0.24 -14.21 -2.84
N GLN A 13 0.52 -12.97 -3.22
CA GLN A 13 1.86 -12.41 -3.10
C GLN A 13 1.83 -10.98 -2.63
N PHE A 14 2.85 -10.62 -1.84
CA PHE A 14 3.12 -9.24 -1.46
C PHE A 14 4.14 -8.66 -2.42
N SER A 15 3.95 -7.37 -2.77
CA SER A 15 4.91 -6.64 -3.59
C SER A 15 6.18 -6.35 -2.79
N PRO A 16 7.28 -5.96 -3.46
CA PRO A 16 8.42 -5.42 -2.73
C PRO A 16 8.00 -4.24 -1.88
N PRO A 17 8.50 -4.15 -0.64
CA PRO A 17 8.03 -3.12 0.28
C PRO A 17 8.51 -1.73 -0.11
N GLN A 18 7.70 -0.74 0.24
CA GLN A 18 8.02 0.67 0.08
C GLN A 18 8.04 1.34 1.44
N VAL A 19 8.77 2.43 1.55
CA VAL A 19 8.99 3.11 2.82
C VAL A 19 8.24 4.43 2.83
N TYR A 20 7.44 4.65 3.88
CA TYR A 20 6.74 5.92 4.08
C TYR A 20 6.78 6.26 5.57
N HIS A 21 6.67 7.56 5.89
CA HIS A 21 6.71 8.00 7.28
C HIS A 21 5.49 7.57 8.07
N ASN A 22 4.32 7.54 7.43
CA ASN A 22 3.08 7.22 8.12
C ASN A 22 2.06 6.64 7.15
N ASP A 23 0.94 6.19 7.70
CA ASP A 23 -0.11 5.55 6.92
C ASP A 23 -0.74 6.50 5.90
N MET A 24 -0.90 7.77 6.26
CA MET A 24 -1.51 8.73 5.34
C MET A 24 -0.70 8.92 4.08
N LEU A 25 0.61 9.02 4.23
CA LEU A 25 1.50 9.16 3.06
C LEU A 25 1.49 7.90 2.22
N ALA A 26 1.50 6.74 2.89
CA ALA A 26 1.42 5.47 2.18
C ALA A 26 0.12 5.33 1.41
N LEU A 27 -1.00 5.74 2.02
CA LEU A 27 -2.30 5.66 1.37
C LEU A 27 -2.41 6.62 0.20
N ARG A 28 -1.80 7.81 0.31
CA ARG A 28 -1.78 8.75 -0.81
C ARG A 28 -1.05 8.16 -2.00
N ALA A 29 0.10 7.54 -1.76
CA ALA A 29 0.85 6.90 -2.82
C ALA A 29 0.07 5.71 -3.39
N PHE A 30 -0.58 4.94 -2.51
CA PHE A 30 -1.40 3.81 -2.92
C PHE A 30 -2.56 4.25 -3.81
N GLU A 31 -3.21 5.35 -3.46
CA GLU A 31 -4.29 5.89 -4.28
C GLU A 31 -3.82 6.24 -5.69
N GLY A 32 -2.63 6.81 -5.79
CA GLY A 32 -2.04 7.11 -7.09
C GLY A 32 -1.81 5.86 -7.91
N ILE A 33 -1.32 4.80 -7.27
CA ILE A 33 -1.09 3.52 -7.94
C ILE A 33 -2.41 2.89 -8.36
N VAL A 34 -3.41 2.92 -7.49
CA VAL A 34 -4.72 2.32 -7.75
C VAL A 34 -5.37 2.95 -8.98
N ASN A 35 -5.16 4.24 -9.19
CA ASN A 35 -5.81 4.96 -10.29
C ASN A 35 -4.93 5.13 -11.52
N ASP A 36 -3.76 4.50 -11.53
CA ASP A 36 -2.87 4.54 -12.68
C ASP A 36 -3.36 3.55 -13.74
N ASP A 37 -3.69 4.06 -14.92
CA ASP A 37 -4.23 3.24 -16.00
C ASP A 37 -3.28 2.13 -16.44
N LYS A 38 -2.00 2.28 -16.17
CA LYS A 38 -0.99 1.30 -16.56
C LYS A 38 -0.88 0.15 -15.59
N MET A 39 -1.53 0.27 -14.43
CA MET A 39 -1.41 -0.73 -13.38
C MET A 39 -2.61 -1.66 -13.36
N LEU A 40 -2.33 -2.92 -13.07
CA LEU A 40 -3.36 -3.95 -13.01
C LEU A 40 -4.36 -3.68 -11.89
N ILE A 41 -3.93 -2.97 -10.85
CA ILE A 41 -4.76 -2.70 -9.69
C ILE A 41 -6.03 -1.94 -10.06
N LYS A 42 -5.93 -0.99 -10.99
CA LYS A 42 -7.10 -0.22 -11.40
C LYS A 42 -8.16 -1.11 -12.03
N LYS A 43 -7.74 -2.16 -12.73
CA LYS A 43 -8.66 -3.06 -13.40
C LYS A 43 -9.31 -4.05 -12.42
N TYR A 44 -8.59 -4.44 -11.39
CA TYR A 44 -9.07 -5.45 -10.43
C TYR A 44 -8.89 -4.96 -8.99
N PRO A 45 -9.52 -3.83 -8.63
CA PRO A 45 -9.23 -3.21 -7.32
C PRO A 45 -9.67 -4.07 -6.14
N GLU A 46 -10.62 -4.96 -6.32
CA GLU A 46 -11.06 -5.81 -5.21
C GLU A 46 -10.02 -6.85 -4.82
N ASP A 47 -8.98 -7.06 -5.65
CA ASP A 47 -7.98 -8.08 -5.39
C ASP A 47 -6.75 -7.54 -4.66
N PHE A 48 -6.64 -6.23 -4.46
CA PHE A 48 -5.43 -5.62 -3.93
C PHE A 48 -5.68 -4.84 -2.65
N SER A 49 -4.72 -4.90 -1.74
CA SER A 49 -4.79 -4.17 -0.47
C SER A 49 -3.40 -3.74 -0.05
N LEU A 50 -3.33 -2.63 0.69
CA LEU A 50 -2.09 -2.13 1.24
C LEU A 50 -1.93 -2.60 2.67
N TYR A 51 -0.76 -3.12 3.00
CA TYR A 51 -0.45 -3.63 4.34
C TYR A 51 0.77 -2.94 4.91
N TYR A 52 0.75 -2.73 6.23
CA TYR A 52 1.92 -2.36 6.99
C TYR A 52 2.63 -3.65 7.37
N VAL A 53 3.91 -3.77 7.00
CA VAL A 53 4.62 -5.04 7.14
C VAL A 53 5.86 -4.98 8.04
N GLY A 54 6.19 -3.81 8.58
CA GLY A 54 7.33 -3.68 9.48
C GLY A 54 7.92 -2.29 9.46
N ASN A 55 9.11 -2.15 10.02
CA ASN A 55 9.83 -0.89 10.09
C ASN A 55 11.21 -1.02 9.45
N LEU A 56 11.69 0.10 8.93
CA LEU A 56 13.05 0.20 8.43
C LEU A 56 13.83 1.10 9.38
N GLY A 57 14.88 0.57 9.99
CA GLY A 57 15.73 1.32 10.89
C GLY A 57 17.01 1.76 10.20
N ASP A 58 17.52 2.95 10.57
CA ASP A 58 18.74 3.48 9.98
C ASP A 58 19.56 4.28 11.00
N SER A 59 19.41 3.95 12.27
CA SER A 59 19.98 4.78 13.34
C SER A 59 21.50 4.86 13.30
N ASP A 60 22.15 3.90 12.67
CA ASP A 60 23.62 3.83 12.63
C ASP A 60 24.17 4.02 11.22
N GLY A 61 23.38 4.57 10.31
CA GLY A 61 23.79 4.74 8.92
C GLY A 61 23.61 3.51 8.07
N ARG A 62 23.12 2.44 8.64
CA ARG A 62 22.78 1.22 7.91
C ARG A 62 21.27 1.05 7.89
N TYR A 63 20.78 0.46 6.83
CA TYR A 63 19.35 0.18 6.75
C TYR A 63 19.12 -1.29 7.04
N TYR A 64 18.15 -1.56 7.88
CA TYR A 64 17.77 -2.93 8.24
C TYR A 64 16.28 -2.95 8.56
N VAL A 65 15.67 -4.10 8.33
CA VAL A 65 14.27 -4.30 8.66
C VAL A 65 14.20 -4.73 10.12
N GLU A 66 13.36 -4.04 10.89
CA GLU A 66 13.16 -4.39 12.28
C GLU A 66 11.68 -4.65 12.54
N ASN A 67 11.43 -5.53 13.49
CA ASN A 67 10.07 -5.80 13.90
C ASN A 67 9.57 -4.65 14.75
N CYS A 68 8.34 -4.24 14.52
CA CYS A 68 7.67 -3.33 15.42
C CYS A 68 7.08 -4.16 16.56
N ASP A 69 6.60 -3.46 17.60
CA ASP A 69 5.99 -4.13 18.73
C ASP A 69 4.61 -4.69 18.42
N GLU A 70 4.16 -4.54 17.19
CA GLU A 70 2.83 -4.96 16.78
C GLU A 70 2.85 -6.44 16.42
N PRO A 71 2.19 -7.30 17.22
CA PRO A 71 2.27 -8.74 16.97
C PRO A 71 1.41 -9.23 15.82
N ARG A 72 0.63 -8.36 15.20
CA ARG A 72 -0.31 -8.79 14.16
C ARG A 72 0.08 -8.35 12.76
N ILE A 73 1.30 -7.97 12.54
CA ILE A 73 1.72 -7.64 11.19
C ILE A 73 1.71 -8.92 10.34
N PRO A 74 1.33 -8.82 9.05
CA PRO A 74 0.94 -7.59 8.35
C PRO A 74 -0.42 -7.07 8.78
N ILE A 75 -0.54 -5.75 8.82
CA ILE A 75 -1.80 -5.10 9.21
C ILE A 75 -2.36 -4.39 7.98
N MET A 76 -3.61 -4.68 7.64
CA MET A 76 -4.24 -4.02 6.51
C MET A 76 -4.45 -2.54 6.80
N VAL A 77 -3.97 -1.68 5.91
CA VAL A 77 -4.11 -0.24 6.02
C VAL A 77 -5.26 0.26 5.15
N GLY A 78 -5.44 -0.32 3.98
CA GLY A 78 -6.53 0.06 3.11
C GLY A 78 -6.69 -0.90 1.95
N ARG A 79 -7.89 -0.94 1.38
CA ARG A 79 -8.20 -1.78 0.23
C ARG A 79 -8.28 -0.91 -1.01
N ALA A 80 -7.77 -1.42 -2.12
CA ALA A 80 -7.75 -0.65 -3.36
C ALA A 80 -9.15 -0.21 -3.79
N ILE A 81 -10.15 -1.06 -3.56
CA ILE A 81 -11.51 -0.73 -3.99
C ILE A 81 -12.04 0.54 -3.34
N GLU A 82 -11.51 0.89 -2.17
CA GLU A 82 -11.94 2.09 -1.45
C GLU A 82 -11.33 3.37 -2.02
N TYR A 83 -10.34 3.26 -2.88
CA TYR A 83 -9.59 4.41 -3.40
C TYR A 83 -9.74 4.58 -4.91
N VAL A 84 -10.51 3.73 -5.57
CA VAL A 84 -10.74 3.85 -7.00
C VAL A 84 -11.59 5.08 -7.26
N GLN A 85 -11.15 5.90 -8.22
CA GLN A 85 -11.90 7.06 -8.64
C GLN A 85 -12.80 6.66 -9.80
N THR A 86 -14.07 6.99 -9.69
CA THR A 86 -15.01 6.67 -10.73
C THR A 86 -15.02 7.78 -11.78
N VAL A 87 -15.13 7.36 -13.03
CA VAL A 87 -14.99 8.29 -14.14
C VAL A 87 -16.20 9.18 -14.31
N ASP A 88 -17.34 8.69 -13.94
CA ASP A 88 -18.57 9.42 -14.18
C ASP A 88 -18.76 10.54 -13.20
N ASN A 89 -17.85 10.77 -12.43
CA ASN A 89 -18.00 11.77 -11.51
C ASN A 89 -17.76 13.04 -12.06
N ASN A 90 -17.78 12.82 -12.50
CA ASN A 90 -17.50 13.75 -12.85
C ASN A 90 -17.88 14.35 -13.68
N SER A 91 -17.85 13.75 -13.79
CA SER A 91 -18.08 14.13 -14.59
C SER A 91 -18.80 15.08 -14.66
N THR A 92 -19.01 15.16 -14.67
CA THR A 92 -19.75 15.88 -14.79
C THR A 92 -19.67 16.94 -14.46
N LYS A 93 -19.22 17.11 -14.34
CA LYS A 93 -19.20 18.13 -14.09
C LYS A 93 -18.84 18.95 -14.66
#